data_28be64f94863b0d95ba7da342c4a9aa7
#
_entry.id   28be64f94863b0d95ba7da342c4a9aa7
#
_cell.length_a   1.000
_cell.length_b   1.000
_cell.length_c   1.000
_cell.angle_alpha   90.00
_cell.angle_beta   90.00
_cell.angle_gamma   90.00
#
_symmetry.space_group_name_H-M   'P 1'
#
loop_
_entity.id
_entity.type
_entity.pdbx_description
1 polymer ?
#
loop_
_entity_poly.entity_id
_entity_poly.type
_entity_poly.pdbx_seq_one_letter_code
_entity_poly.pdbx_strand_id
1 'polypeptide(L)'
;MNLSCHVVPLEEIYLELGNQILSMELTIDTSSDIAGIVLSHRGGILASLTWRTAHNHTVELLPNLICLLQQAKVELDSVEAIIVAKGPGSFNGLRVGLSTAKGLASALNIPLAGIRTLEAEAFPFAFTGLPLRPVQKAGRDEIATALYQQKNDEWQCLEAENLTTVRTLSRRIKQRTLFCGDIPSNILDELRQTVGRRAIIAQYNSQSRASCLAILGWRKLDQGEHDDPATLQPSYLRAPHITKPRARRPPDATLSEATEPRNGNSQTGR
;
A
#
# COMPACT_ATOMS: atom_id res chain seq x y z
N MET A 1 18.82 -7.68 -0.47
CA MET A 1 17.35 -7.69 -0.66
C MET A 1 16.80 -8.96 -0.04
N ASN A 2 15.95 -8.86 0.99
CA ASN A 2 15.20 -10.03 1.47
C ASN A 2 13.97 -10.19 0.58
N LEU A 3 14.10 -11.00 -0.45
CA LEU A 3 13.01 -11.45 -1.33
C LEU A 3 12.43 -12.73 -0.73
N SER A 4 11.14 -12.79 -0.51
CA SER A 4 10.42 -14.02 -0.22
C SER A 4 9.53 -14.32 -1.42
N CYS A 5 9.84 -15.41 -2.12
CA CYS A 5 9.06 -15.90 -3.26
C CYS A 5 8.45 -17.25 -2.90
N HIS A 6 7.16 -17.38 -3.16
CA HIS A 6 6.44 -18.63 -3.05
C HIS A 6 5.76 -18.89 -4.40
N VAL A 7 6.01 -20.03 -4.99
CA VAL A 7 5.40 -20.46 -6.26
C VAL A 7 4.90 -21.88 -6.08
N VAL A 8 3.62 -22.10 -6.32
CA VAL A 8 3.07 -23.44 -6.48
C VAL A 8 3.30 -23.86 -7.93
N PRO A 9 3.89 -25.03 -8.21
CA PRO A 9 4.11 -25.48 -9.58
C PRO A 9 2.77 -25.56 -10.31
N LEU A 10 2.63 -24.83 -11.43
CA LEU A 10 1.40 -24.85 -12.23
C LEU A 10 1.02 -26.26 -12.70
N GLU A 11 2.01 -27.14 -12.89
CA GLU A 11 1.80 -28.54 -13.25
C GLU A 11 0.93 -29.28 -12.23
N GLU A 12 1.10 -28.99 -10.92
CA GLU A 12 0.26 -29.55 -9.85
C GLU A 12 -1.17 -28.98 -9.92
N ILE A 13 -1.31 -27.71 -10.24
CA ILE A 13 -2.60 -27.03 -10.34
C ILE A 13 -3.37 -27.50 -11.58
N TYR A 14 -2.70 -27.66 -12.72
CA TYR A 14 -3.30 -28.22 -13.94
C TYR A 14 -3.71 -29.70 -13.79
N LEU A 15 -3.00 -30.47 -12.96
CA LEU A 15 -3.37 -31.84 -12.63
C LEU A 15 -4.63 -31.91 -11.76
N GLU A 16 -4.81 -30.96 -10.83
CA GLU A 16 -6.01 -30.91 -9.97
C GLU A 16 -7.25 -30.33 -10.67
N LEU A 17 -7.09 -29.36 -11.58
CA LEU A 17 -8.19 -28.63 -12.19
C LEU A 17 -8.52 -29.06 -13.62
N GLY A 18 -7.73 -30.01 -14.19
CA GLY A 18 -7.85 -30.39 -15.62
C GLY A 18 -7.37 -29.24 -16.53
N ASN A 19 -7.20 -29.51 -17.80
CA ASN A 19 -6.71 -28.54 -18.82
C ASN A 19 -7.67 -27.34 -19.05
N GLN A 20 -8.32 -26.81 -18.01
CA GLN A 20 -9.09 -25.58 -18.10
C GLN A 20 -8.13 -24.38 -18.12
N ILE A 21 -8.38 -23.44 -19.03
CA ILE A 21 -7.73 -22.13 -19.02
C ILE A 21 -8.09 -21.48 -17.67
N LEU A 22 -7.09 -21.33 -16.82
CA LEU A 22 -7.27 -20.72 -15.49
C LEU A 22 -7.43 -19.21 -15.67
N SER A 23 -8.56 -18.69 -15.24
CA SER A 23 -8.78 -17.25 -15.03
C SER A 23 -7.87 -16.77 -13.93
N MET A 24 -6.86 -15.98 -14.26
CA MET A 24 -5.84 -15.53 -13.29
C MET A 24 -6.02 -14.08 -12.92
N GLU A 25 -5.86 -13.79 -11.63
CA GLU A 25 -5.82 -12.44 -11.13
C GLU A 25 -4.38 -12.05 -10.76
N LEU A 26 -3.98 -10.82 -11.10
CA LEU A 26 -2.73 -10.21 -10.66
C LEU A 26 -3.01 -9.17 -9.59
N THR A 27 -2.49 -9.37 -8.41
CA THR A 27 -2.62 -8.44 -7.28
C THR A 27 -1.35 -7.63 -7.08
N ILE A 28 -1.48 -6.33 -6.87
CA ILE A 28 -0.37 -5.39 -6.63
C ILE A 28 -0.58 -4.67 -5.30
N ASP A 29 0.40 -4.76 -4.41
CA ASP A 29 0.46 -4.01 -3.16
C ASP A 29 1.77 -3.25 -3.03
N THR A 30 1.69 -1.93 -3.09
CA THR A 30 2.79 -1.00 -2.86
C THR A 30 2.45 0.02 -1.78
N SER A 31 1.48 -0.32 -0.91
CA SER A 31 0.92 0.61 0.07
C SER A 31 1.85 0.89 1.27
N SER A 32 2.93 0.14 1.46
CA SER A 32 3.92 0.31 2.54
C SER A 32 5.33 -0.06 2.07
N ASP A 33 6.32 0.00 2.99
CA ASP A 33 7.69 -0.44 2.73
C ASP A 33 7.80 -1.96 2.46
N ILE A 34 6.78 -2.73 2.78
CA ILE A 34 6.64 -4.11 2.33
C ILE A 34 5.72 -4.11 1.12
N ALA A 35 6.29 -4.29 -0.05
CA ALA A 35 5.56 -4.45 -1.29
C ALA A 35 5.34 -5.92 -1.61
N GLY A 36 4.28 -6.21 -2.36
CA GLY A 36 3.94 -7.57 -2.75
C GLY A 36 3.19 -7.63 -4.07
N ILE A 37 3.40 -8.70 -4.78
CA ILE A 37 2.63 -9.10 -5.96
C ILE A 37 2.18 -10.55 -5.79
N VAL A 38 0.98 -10.84 -6.26
CA VAL A 38 0.39 -12.17 -6.16
C VAL A 38 -0.29 -12.51 -7.46
N LEU A 39 -0.06 -13.73 -7.93
CA LEU A 39 -0.90 -14.40 -8.91
C LEU A 39 -1.87 -15.30 -8.16
N SER A 40 -3.14 -15.23 -8.49
CA SER A 40 -4.19 -16.04 -7.88
C SER A 40 -5.15 -16.57 -8.94
N HIS A 41 -5.90 -17.60 -8.57
CA HIS A 41 -7.04 -18.11 -9.30
C HIS A 41 -8.21 -18.21 -8.33
N ARG A 42 -9.29 -17.46 -8.60
CA ARG A 42 -10.46 -17.37 -7.72
C ARG A 42 -10.09 -17.07 -6.27
N GLY A 43 -9.11 -16.15 -6.08
CA GLY A 43 -8.57 -15.79 -4.78
C GLY A 43 -7.63 -16.82 -4.15
N GLY A 44 -7.48 -18.02 -4.71
CA GLY A 44 -6.47 -19.00 -4.32
C GLY A 44 -5.08 -18.59 -4.81
N ILE A 45 -4.10 -18.57 -3.92
CA ILE A 45 -2.76 -18.06 -4.22
C ILE A 45 -1.96 -19.10 -5.00
N LEU A 46 -1.54 -18.76 -6.22
CA LEU A 46 -0.70 -19.59 -7.08
C LEU A 46 0.77 -19.25 -6.91
N ALA A 47 1.09 -17.96 -6.92
CA ALA A 47 2.44 -17.48 -6.73
C ALA A 47 2.42 -16.13 -6.01
N SER A 48 3.43 -15.87 -5.20
CA SER A 48 3.58 -14.58 -4.53
C SER A 48 5.04 -14.18 -4.43
N LEU A 49 5.30 -12.90 -4.58
CA LEU A 49 6.60 -12.29 -4.37
C LEU A 49 6.43 -11.10 -3.43
N THR A 50 7.17 -11.12 -2.33
CA THR A 50 7.15 -10.04 -1.34
C THR A 50 8.56 -9.55 -1.10
N TRP A 51 8.73 -8.23 -1.03
CA TRP A 51 10.03 -7.61 -0.79
C TRP A 51 9.91 -6.35 0.07
N ARG A 52 11.01 -6.02 0.73
CA ARG A 52 11.13 -4.74 1.42
C ARG A 52 11.78 -3.73 0.47
N THR A 53 11.09 -2.62 0.25
CA THR A 53 11.58 -1.51 -0.55
C THR A 53 12.10 -0.38 0.32
N ALA A 54 13.14 0.30 -0.17
CA ALA A 54 13.67 1.54 0.42
C ALA A 54 13.17 2.75 -0.37
N HIS A 55 11.84 2.90 -0.51
CA HIS A 55 11.17 3.95 -1.31
C HIS A 55 11.41 3.88 -2.82
N ASN A 56 11.80 2.73 -3.34
CA ASN A 56 12.15 2.51 -4.75
C ASN A 56 11.05 1.78 -5.54
N HIS A 57 9.80 1.85 -5.12
CA HIS A 57 8.68 1.14 -5.76
C HIS A 57 8.67 1.30 -7.28
N THR A 58 9.01 2.49 -7.79
CA THR A 58 8.98 2.80 -9.23
C THR A 58 9.93 1.93 -10.06
N VAL A 59 11.11 1.63 -9.51
CA VAL A 59 12.14 0.84 -10.23
C VAL A 59 12.06 -0.64 -9.90
N GLU A 60 11.42 -1.02 -8.80
CA GLU A 60 11.38 -2.41 -8.32
C GLU A 60 10.12 -3.16 -8.76
N LEU A 61 8.97 -2.49 -8.92
CA LEU A 61 7.68 -3.15 -9.14
C LEU A 61 7.65 -3.96 -10.45
N LEU A 62 7.95 -3.35 -11.59
CA LEU A 62 7.87 -4.05 -12.88
C LEU A 62 8.89 -5.18 -13.03
N PRO A 63 10.19 -5.03 -12.66
CA PRO A 63 11.12 -6.15 -12.66
C PRO A 63 10.67 -7.33 -11.79
N ASN A 64 10.12 -7.06 -10.60
CA ASN A 64 9.62 -8.10 -9.71
C ASN A 64 8.36 -8.78 -10.29
N LEU A 65 7.48 -8.03 -10.97
CA LEU A 65 6.32 -8.58 -11.65
C LEU A 65 6.74 -9.52 -12.77
N ILE A 66 7.69 -9.11 -13.63
CA ILE A 66 8.22 -9.95 -14.69
C ILE A 66 8.87 -11.22 -14.09
N CYS A 67 9.65 -11.07 -13.02
CA CYS A 67 10.26 -12.19 -12.34
C CYS A 67 9.21 -13.19 -11.82
N LEU A 68 8.12 -12.72 -11.19
CA LEU A 68 7.04 -13.57 -10.70
C LEU A 68 6.37 -14.34 -11.84
N LEU A 69 6.02 -13.65 -12.93
CA LEU A 69 5.40 -14.26 -14.12
C LEU A 69 6.30 -15.35 -14.73
N GLN A 70 7.60 -15.06 -14.90
CA GLN A 70 8.57 -16.02 -15.42
C GLN A 70 8.72 -17.25 -14.52
N GLN A 71 8.80 -17.06 -13.19
CA GLN A 71 8.89 -18.16 -12.23
C GLN A 71 7.62 -19.01 -12.20
N ALA A 72 6.47 -18.37 -12.34
CA ALA A 72 5.19 -19.06 -12.45
C ALA A 72 4.92 -19.65 -13.83
N LYS A 73 5.76 -19.39 -14.83
CA LYS A 73 5.57 -19.77 -16.24
C LYS A 73 4.22 -19.29 -16.80
N VAL A 74 3.83 -18.07 -16.44
CA VAL A 74 2.57 -17.44 -16.82
C VAL A 74 2.87 -16.25 -17.72
N GLU A 75 2.17 -16.18 -18.85
CA GLU A 75 2.21 -15.01 -19.73
C GLU A 75 1.27 -13.91 -19.21
N LEU A 76 1.65 -12.65 -19.39
CA LEU A 76 0.84 -11.53 -18.92
C LEU A 76 -0.57 -11.50 -19.54
N ASP A 77 -0.69 -11.95 -20.78
CA ASP A 77 -1.96 -12.02 -21.53
C ASP A 77 -2.94 -13.07 -20.96
N SER A 78 -2.47 -13.95 -20.08
CA SER A 78 -3.30 -14.91 -19.35
C SER A 78 -3.96 -14.32 -18.10
N VAL A 79 -3.61 -13.07 -17.75
CA VAL A 79 -4.21 -12.35 -16.62
C VAL A 79 -5.54 -11.78 -17.06
N GLU A 80 -6.61 -12.10 -16.35
CA GLU A 80 -7.99 -11.69 -16.65
C GLU A 80 -8.54 -10.62 -15.70
N ALA A 81 -7.84 -10.31 -14.61
CA ALA A 81 -8.21 -9.23 -13.70
C ALA A 81 -7.01 -8.66 -12.96
N ILE A 82 -7.07 -7.38 -12.64
CA ILE A 82 -6.07 -6.70 -11.80
C ILE A 82 -6.71 -6.33 -10.46
N ILE A 83 -6.02 -6.64 -9.38
CA ILE A 83 -6.39 -6.25 -8.02
C ILE A 83 -5.30 -5.33 -7.47
N VAL A 84 -5.65 -4.25 -6.78
CA VAL A 84 -4.67 -3.29 -6.29
C VAL A 84 -5.04 -2.72 -4.92
N ALA A 85 -4.04 -2.51 -4.07
CA ALA A 85 -4.19 -1.76 -2.85
C ALA A 85 -4.47 -0.28 -3.16
N LYS A 86 -5.63 0.25 -2.73
CA LYS A 86 -5.97 1.67 -2.94
C LYS A 86 -5.73 2.56 -1.73
N GLY A 87 -5.18 2.02 -0.64
CA GLY A 87 -4.84 2.77 0.57
C GLY A 87 -5.82 2.54 1.72
N PRO A 88 -5.57 3.20 2.86
CA PRO A 88 -4.50 4.17 3.10
C PRO A 88 -3.10 3.55 3.08
N GLY A 89 -2.06 4.40 2.92
CA GLY A 89 -0.68 3.93 2.88
C GLY A 89 0.31 5.00 2.41
N SER A 90 1.50 4.54 2.02
CA SER A 90 2.55 5.37 1.44
C SER A 90 2.04 6.14 0.22
N PHE A 91 2.13 7.47 0.25
CA PHE A 91 1.65 8.33 -0.82
C PHE A 91 2.27 8.01 -2.19
N ASN A 92 3.60 7.85 -2.23
CA ASN A 92 4.31 7.51 -3.46
C ASN A 92 4.06 6.06 -3.87
N GLY A 93 4.08 5.14 -2.91
CA GLY A 93 3.83 3.72 -3.16
C GLY A 93 2.45 3.49 -3.78
N LEU A 94 1.40 4.03 -3.19
CA LEU A 94 0.03 3.91 -3.71
C LEU A 94 -0.10 4.43 -5.15
N ARG A 95 0.56 5.55 -5.47
CA ARG A 95 0.54 6.09 -6.83
C ARG A 95 1.21 5.16 -7.83
N VAL A 96 2.35 4.58 -7.46
CA VAL A 96 3.07 3.63 -8.33
C VAL A 96 2.21 2.40 -8.58
N GLY A 97 1.68 1.76 -7.53
CA GLY A 97 0.84 0.57 -7.67
C GLY A 97 -0.44 0.84 -8.47
N LEU A 98 -1.18 1.91 -8.12
CA LEU A 98 -2.40 2.25 -8.84
C LEU A 98 -2.13 2.60 -10.31
N SER A 99 -1.09 3.38 -10.61
CA SER A 99 -0.78 3.75 -12.00
C SER A 99 -0.41 2.53 -12.83
N THR A 100 0.37 1.60 -12.26
CA THR A 100 0.73 0.33 -12.91
C THR A 100 -0.52 -0.53 -13.13
N ALA A 101 -1.34 -0.71 -12.10
CA ALA A 101 -2.58 -1.50 -12.17
C ALA A 101 -3.55 -0.95 -13.22
N LYS A 102 -3.77 0.37 -13.23
CA LYS A 102 -4.62 1.05 -14.23
C LYS A 102 -4.08 0.90 -15.65
N GLY A 103 -2.76 1.06 -15.82
CA GLY A 103 -2.10 0.87 -17.11
C GLY A 103 -2.27 -0.55 -17.64
N LEU A 104 -2.04 -1.56 -16.81
CA LEU A 104 -2.22 -2.97 -17.17
C LEU A 104 -3.68 -3.30 -17.49
N ALA A 105 -4.62 -2.90 -16.61
CA ALA A 105 -6.04 -3.16 -16.81
C ALA A 105 -6.56 -2.53 -18.11
N SER A 106 -6.12 -1.30 -18.41
CA SER A 106 -6.50 -0.61 -19.66
C SER A 106 -5.86 -1.24 -20.89
N ALA A 107 -4.57 -1.62 -20.82
CA ALA A 107 -3.87 -2.22 -21.96
C ALA A 107 -4.41 -3.61 -22.34
N LEU A 108 -4.75 -4.41 -21.31
CA LEU A 108 -5.28 -5.76 -21.48
C LEU A 108 -6.82 -5.77 -21.64
N ASN A 109 -7.48 -4.63 -21.44
CA ASN A 109 -8.94 -4.50 -21.44
C ASN A 109 -9.63 -5.46 -20.48
N ILE A 110 -9.13 -5.54 -19.25
CA ILE A 110 -9.59 -6.43 -18.18
C ILE A 110 -10.07 -5.64 -16.95
N PRO A 111 -10.95 -6.22 -16.11
CA PRO A 111 -11.46 -5.56 -14.90
C PRO A 111 -10.38 -5.22 -13.90
N LEU A 112 -10.60 -4.14 -13.13
CA LEU A 112 -9.75 -3.64 -12.06
C LEU A 112 -10.53 -3.60 -10.76
N ALA A 113 -9.96 -4.15 -9.68
CA ALA A 113 -10.53 -4.06 -8.34
C ALA A 113 -9.58 -3.37 -7.36
N GLY A 114 -9.97 -2.21 -6.84
CA GLY A 114 -9.26 -1.52 -5.77
C GLY A 114 -9.75 -1.96 -4.41
N ILE A 115 -8.84 -2.43 -3.55
CA ILE A 115 -9.14 -2.92 -2.20
C ILE A 115 -8.51 -2.01 -1.15
N ARG A 116 -9.20 -1.79 -0.05
CA ARG A 116 -8.70 -0.97 1.06
C ARG A 116 -7.58 -1.68 1.81
N THR A 117 -6.49 -0.98 2.09
CA THR A 117 -5.33 -1.57 2.77
C THR A 117 -5.67 -2.02 4.18
N LEU A 118 -6.42 -1.21 4.94
CA LEU A 118 -6.83 -1.56 6.30
C LEU A 118 -7.77 -2.77 6.34
N GLU A 119 -8.58 -2.94 5.31
CA GLU A 119 -9.43 -4.12 5.16
C GLU A 119 -8.61 -5.39 5.01
N ALA A 120 -7.61 -5.36 4.12
CA ALA A 120 -6.69 -6.48 3.93
C ALA A 120 -5.85 -6.79 5.19
N GLU A 121 -5.56 -5.80 6.02
CA GLU A 121 -4.88 -5.99 7.32
C GLU A 121 -5.79 -6.63 8.38
N ALA A 122 -7.08 -6.34 8.36
CA ALA A 122 -8.04 -6.92 9.30
C ALA A 122 -8.48 -8.33 8.91
N PHE A 123 -8.58 -8.61 7.61
CA PHE A 123 -9.18 -9.81 7.06
C PHE A 123 -8.58 -11.14 7.58
N PRO A 124 -7.26 -11.29 7.81
CA PRO A 124 -6.68 -12.53 8.37
C PRO A 124 -7.26 -12.93 9.72
N PHE A 125 -7.87 -12.01 10.44
CA PHE A 125 -8.44 -12.23 11.78
C PHE A 125 -9.98 -12.34 11.79
N ALA A 126 -10.60 -12.36 10.61
CA ALA A 126 -12.06 -12.45 10.45
C ALA A 126 -12.65 -13.65 11.21
N PHE A 127 -11.94 -14.80 11.21
CA PHE A 127 -12.35 -16.04 11.87
C PHE A 127 -12.55 -15.90 13.38
N THR A 128 -12.03 -14.85 14.01
CA THR A 128 -12.17 -14.62 15.45
C THR A 128 -13.58 -14.15 15.85
N GLY A 129 -14.35 -13.61 14.89
CA GLY A 129 -15.65 -12.99 15.14
C GLY A 129 -15.59 -11.71 15.99
N LEU A 130 -14.40 -11.31 16.46
CA LEU A 130 -14.21 -10.10 17.25
C LEU A 130 -14.32 -8.84 16.38
N PRO A 131 -14.65 -7.68 16.96
CA PRO A 131 -14.40 -6.39 16.31
C PRO A 131 -12.91 -6.24 16.02
N LEU A 132 -12.57 -5.93 14.76
CA LEU A 132 -11.21 -5.83 14.25
C LEU A 132 -10.89 -4.37 13.97
N ARG A 133 -9.83 -3.87 14.58
CA ARG A 133 -9.32 -2.51 14.41
C ARG A 133 -7.92 -2.56 13.81
N PRO A 134 -7.79 -2.54 12.48
CA PRO A 134 -6.51 -2.29 11.86
C PRO A 134 -6.04 -0.88 12.20
N VAL A 135 -4.76 -0.74 12.50
CA VAL A 135 -4.13 0.52 12.91
C VAL A 135 -2.87 0.73 12.12
N GLN A 136 -2.79 1.85 11.42
CA GLN A 136 -1.62 2.29 10.69
C GLN A 136 -1.20 3.68 11.15
N LYS A 137 0.10 3.93 11.29
CA LYS A 137 0.60 5.26 11.62
C LYS A 137 0.33 6.23 10.47
N ALA A 138 -0.32 7.37 10.78
CA ALA A 138 -0.72 8.35 9.78
C ALA A 138 -0.09 9.74 9.96
N GLY A 139 0.71 9.94 10.99
CA GLY A 139 1.36 11.22 11.30
C GLY A 139 2.13 11.14 12.61
N ARG A 140 2.38 12.31 13.23
CA ARG A 140 3.12 12.35 14.50
C ARG A 140 2.34 11.64 15.62
N ASP A 141 1.08 11.99 15.83
CA ASP A 141 0.23 11.49 16.92
C ASP A 141 -1.09 10.89 16.39
N GLU A 142 -1.22 10.72 15.08
CA GLU A 142 -2.43 10.23 14.45
C GLU A 142 -2.23 8.83 13.87
N ILE A 143 -3.31 8.10 13.90
CA ILE A 143 -3.45 6.77 13.31
C ILE A 143 -4.59 6.77 12.31
N ALA A 144 -4.43 6.01 11.24
CA ALA A 144 -5.51 5.59 10.37
C ALA A 144 -6.10 4.30 10.91
N THR A 145 -7.41 4.20 10.99
CA THR A 145 -8.12 3.02 11.48
C THR A 145 -9.49 2.91 10.85
N ALA A 146 -10.05 1.72 10.88
CA ALA A 146 -11.41 1.38 10.49
C ALA A 146 -11.96 0.34 11.49
N LEU A 147 -13.20 -0.05 11.38
CA LEU A 147 -13.76 -1.15 12.16
C LEU A 147 -14.39 -2.19 11.23
N TYR A 148 -13.89 -3.39 11.30
CA TYR A 148 -14.42 -4.54 10.57
C TYR A 148 -14.87 -5.64 11.53
N GLN A 149 -15.78 -6.48 11.08
CA GLN A 149 -16.19 -7.66 11.83
C GLN A 149 -16.78 -8.72 10.88
N GLN A 150 -16.44 -9.97 11.13
CA GLN A 150 -17.17 -11.12 10.57
C GLN A 150 -18.34 -11.44 11.48
N LYS A 151 -19.56 -11.39 10.96
CA LYS A 151 -20.77 -11.71 11.73
C LYS A 151 -21.74 -12.50 10.84
N ASN A 152 -22.23 -13.63 11.32
CA ASN A 152 -23.14 -14.52 10.56
C ASN A 152 -22.59 -14.84 9.14
N ASP A 153 -21.30 -15.16 9.05
CA ASP A 153 -20.57 -15.42 7.80
C ASP A 153 -20.48 -14.25 6.83
N GLU A 154 -20.94 -13.06 7.22
CA GLU A 154 -20.79 -11.82 6.46
C GLU A 154 -19.62 -11.00 6.97
N TRP A 155 -18.74 -10.60 6.05
CA TRP A 155 -17.68 -9.65 6.31
C TRP A 155 -18.19 -8.22 6.17
N GLN A 156 -18.10 -7.43 7.24
CA GLN A 156 -18.71 -6.10 7.29
C GLN A 156 -17.71 -5.03 7.71
N CYS A 157 -17.77 -3.88 7.04
CA CYS A 157 -17.14 -2.63 7.48
C CYS A 157 -18.14 -1.87 8.36
N LEU A 158 -17.90 -1.85 9.67
CA LEU A 158 -18.79 -1.19 10.64
C LEU A 158 -18.48 0.30 10.83
N GLU A 159 -17.20 0.70 10.68
CA GLU A 159 -16.77 2.09 10.62
C GLU A 159 -15.79 2.26 9.47
N ALA A 160 -16.07 3.23 8.61
CA ALA A 160 -15.17 3.58 7.51
C ALA A 160 -13.83 4.11 8.02
N GLU A 161 -12.83 4.07 7.15
CA GLU A 161 -11.49 4.57 7.42
C GLU A 161 -11.50 6.04 7.85
N ASN A 162 -10.82 6.33 8.94
CA ASN A 162 -10.70 7.69 9.46
C ASN A 162 -9.35 7.92 10.16
N LEU A 163 -8.99 9.18 10.30
CA LEU A 163 -7.86 9.61 11.11
C LEU A 163 -8.32 9.91 12.53
N THR A 164 -7.58 9.44 13.51
CA THR A 164 -7.86 9.66 14.93
C THR A 164 -6.57 9.57 15.76
N THR A 165 -6.66 9.77 17.07
CA THR A 165 -5.57 9.49 18.00
C THR A 165 -5.90 8.25 18.82
N VAL A 166 -4.89 7.57 19.37
CA VAL A 166 -5.10 6.41 20.25
C VAL A 166 -5.99 6.80 21.44
N ARG A 167 -5.77 7.97 22.03
CA ARG A 167 -6.59 8.48 23.13
C ARG A 167 -8.06 8.66 22.76
N THR A 168 -8.34 9.19 21.59
CA THR A 168 -9.73 9.37 21.11
C THR A 168 -10.36 8.02 20.79
N LEU A 169 -9.62 7.12 20.14
CA LEU A 169 -10.07 5.78 19.84
C LEU A 169 -10.38 4.97 21.09
N SER A 170 -9.51 5.01 22.10
CA SER A 170 -9.66 4.23 23.34
C SER A 170 -10.96 4.51 24.08
N ARG A 171 -11.47 5.76 24.02
CA ARG A 171 -12.77 6.15 24.62
C ARG A 171 -13.96 5.47 23.96
N ARG A 172 -13.84 5.06 22.69
CA ARG A 172 -14.90 4.37 21.92
C ARG A 172 -14.87 2.86 22.12
N ILE A 173 -13.75 2.29 22.59
CA ILE A 173 -13.62 0.84 22.76
C ILE A 173 -14.39 0.40 24.03
N LYS A 174 -15.55 -0.22 23.81
CA LYS A 174 -16.43 -0.69 24.88
C LYS A 174 -16.35 -2.20 25.16
N GLN A 175 -15.86 -2.96 24.20
CA GLN A 175 -15.78 -4.43 24.24
C GLN A 175 -14.38 -4.91 23.84
N ARG A 176 -14.12 -6.20 24.00
CA ARG A 176 -12.88 -6.82 23.54
C ARG A 176 -12.75 -6.60 22.04
N THR A 177 -11.65 -5.98 21.63
CA THR A 177 -11.38 -5.56 20.25
C THR A 177 -9.98 -6.03 19.88
N LEU A 178 -9.85 -6.65 18.72
CA LEU A 178 -8.56 -7.07 18.19
C LEU A 178 -7.96 -5.96 17.36
N PHE A 179 -6.77 -5.51 17.76
CA PHE A 179 -5.96 -4.54 17.03
C PHE A 179 -4.92 -5.26 16.19
N CYS A 180 -4.83 -4.92 14.92
CA CYS A 180 -3.92 -5.53 13.94
C CYS A 180 -3.30 -4.46 13.04
N GLY A 181 -2.41 -4.86 12.12
CA GLY A 181 -1.68 -3.96 11.24
C GLY A 181 -0.24 -3.73 11.70
N ASP A 182 0.50 -2.92 10.93
CA ASP A 182 1.88 -2.54 11.26
C ASP A 182 1.90 -1.42 12.30
N ILE A 183 1.66 -1.82 13.56
CA ILE A 183 1.50 -0.89 14.69
C ILE A 183 2.85 -0.63 15.35
N PRO A 184 3.39 0.61 15.31
CA PRO A 184 4.62 0.96 16.00
C PRO A 184 4.56 0.71 17.51
N SER A 185 5.69 0.39 18.12
CA SER A 185 5.77 0.03 19.55
C SER A 185 5.18 1.08 20.48
N ASN A 186 5.44 2.36 20.23
CA ASN A 186 4.89 3.46 21.01
C ASN A 186 3.35 3.52 20.97
N ILE A 187 2.75 3.22 19.83
CA ILE A 187 1.28 3.15 19.66
C ILE A 187 0.73 1.90 20.36
N LEU A 188 1.44 0.76 20.25
CA LEU A 188 1.08 -0.46 20.98
C LEU A 188 1.04 -0.26 22.47
N ASP A 189 2.05 0.42 23.03
CA ASP A 189 2.13 0.68 24.47
C ASP A 189 1.02 1.64 24.93
N GLU A 190 0.73 2.68 24.15
CA GLU A 190 -0.39 3.58 24.42
C GLU A 190 -1.74 2.84 24.37
N LEU A 191 -1.95 1.95 23.38
CA LEU A 191 -3.15 1.11 23.29
C LEU A 191 -3.30 0.20 24.52
N ARG A 192 -2.23 -0.47 24.94
CA ARG A 192 -2.23 -1.32 26.14
C ARG A 192 -2.58 -0.55 27.40
N GLN A 193 -2.02 0.65 27.56
CA GLN A 193 -2.26 1.51 28.72
C GLN A 193 -3.68 2.07 28.74
N THR A 194 -4.20 2.52 27.59
CA THR A 194 -5.47 3.26 27.53
C THR A 194 -6.69 2.36 27.37
N VAL A 195 -6.57 1.26 26.63
CA VAL A 195 -7.67 0.29 26.39
C VAL A 195 -7.64 -0.85 27.43
N GLY A 196 -6.45 -1.20 27.91
CA GLY A 196 -6.25 -2.22 28.92
C GLY A 196 -6.66 -3.63 28.43
N ARG A 197 -7.33 -4.41 29.28
CA ARG A 197 -7.72 -5.81 28.99
C ARG A 197 -8.69 -5.98 27.80
N ARG A 198 -9.28 -4.90 27.30
CA ARG A 198 -10.13 -4.93 26.11
C ARG A 198 -9.33 -4.94 24.80
N ALA A 199 -8.07 -4.52 24.84
CA ALA A 199 -7.18 -4.59 23.66
C ALA A 199 -6.59 -6.00 23.55
N ILE A 200 -6.88 -6.66 22.44
CA ILE A 200 -6.19 -7.87 22.01
C ILE A 200 -5.28 -7.43 20.87
N ILE A 201 -3.98 -7.62 21.03
CA ILE A 201 -3.01 -7.25 20.01
C ILE A 201 -2.65 -8.48 19.21
N ALA A 202 -2.96 -8.47 17.92
CA ALA A 202 -2.54 -9.53 17.00
C ALA A 202 -1.10 -9.31 16.57
N GLN A 203 -0.33 -10.39 16.47
CA GLN A 203 0.92 -10.38 15.73
C GLN A 203 0.57 -10.35 14.25
N TYR A 204 0.95 -9.27 13.57
CA TYR A 204 0.66 -9.08 12.17
C TYR A 204 1.88 -9.40 11.32
N ASN A 205 1.66 -10.17 10.26
CA ASN A 205 2.65 -10.39 9.22
C ASN A 205 2.27 -9.60 7.97
N SER A 206 2.92 -8.47 7.73
CA SER A 206 2.68 -7.62 6.57
C SER A 206 2.93 -8.33 5.22
N GLN A 207 3.68 -9.43 5.23
CA GLN A 207 3.94 -10.23 4.03
C GLN A 207 2.68 -10.91 3.49
N SER A 208 1.67 -11.16 4.32
CA SER A 208 0.41 -11.78 3.90
C SER A 208 -0.62 -10.79 3.34
N ARG A 209 -0.38 -9.47 3.40
CA ARG A 209 -1.36 -8.46 3.00
C ARG A 209 -1.74 -8.56 1.51
N ALA A 210 -0.76 -8.75 0.62
CA ALA A 210 -1.03 -8.92 -0.81
C ALA A 210 -1.91 -10.13 -1.09
N SER A 211 -1.74 -11.25 -0.36
CA SER A 211 -2.61 -12.43 -0.45
C SER A 211 -4.04 -12.13 0.02
N CYS A 212 -4.19 -11.34 1.09
CA CYS A 212 -5.51 -10.92 1.54
C CYS A 212 -6.20 -9.97 0.55
N LEU A 213 -5.44 -9.10 -0.11
CA LEU A 213 -5.95 -8.26 -1.20
C LEU A 213 -6.45 -9.13 -2.36
N ALA A 214 -5.74 -10.20 -2.72
CA ALA A 214 -6.15 -11.14 -3.76
C ALA A 214 -7.51 -11.78 -3.43
N ILE A 215 -7.66 -12.31 -2.22
CA ILE A 215 -8.92 -12.93 -1.78
C ILE A 215 -10.08 -11.93 -1.77
N LEU A 216 -9.87 -10.74 -1.21
CA LEU A 216 -10.90 -9.70 -1.14
C LEU A 216 -11.24 -9.14 -2.53
N GLY A 217 -10.22 -8.96 -3.37
CA GLY A 217 -10.39 -8.52 -4.75
C GLY A 217 -11.17 -9.51 -5.59
N TRP A 218 -10.86 -10.80 -5.47
CA TRP A 218 -11.64 -11.86 -6.11
C TRP A 218 -13.10 -11.82 -5.67
N ARG A 219 -13.38 -11.75 -4.36
CA ARG A 219 -14.76 -11.68 -3.85
C ARG A 219 -15.54 -10.51 -4.45
N LYS A 220 -14.89 -9.35 -4.60
CA LYS A 220 -15.48 -8.18 -5.23
C LYS A 220 -15.78 -8.43 -6.71
N LEU A 221 -14.83 -9.01 -7.45
CA LEU A 221 -14.98 -9.34 -8.86
C LEU A 221 -16.05 -10.42 -9.11
N ASP A 222 -16.12 -11.43 -8.25
CA ASP A 222 -17.12 -12.51 -8.31
C ASP A 222 -18.56 -12.00 -8.13
N GLN A 223 -18.71 -10.87 -7.41
CA GLN A 223 -19.99 -10.14 -7.27
C GLN A 223 -20.30 -9.23 -8.46
N GLY A 224 -19.45 -9.21 -9.48
CA GLY A 224 -19.57 -8.33 -10.63
C GLY A 224 -19.15 -6.88 -10.37
N GLU A 225 -18.54 -6.61 -9.21
CA GLU A 225 -18.09 -5.27 -8.84
C GLU A 225 -16.66 -5.04 -9.31
N HIS A 226 -16.45 -3.98 -10.08
CA HIS A 226 -15.14 -3.52 -10.55
C HIS A 226 -15.06 -2.01 -10.50
N ASP A 227 -13.84 -1.50 -10.44
CA ASP A 227 -13.57 -0.07 -10.47
C ASP A 227 -13.20 0.35 -11.91
N ASP A 228 -13.61 1.56 -12.31
CA ASP A 228 -13.19 2.14 -13.57
C ASP A 228 -11.73 2.59 -13.48
N PRO A 229 -10.83 2.09 -14.36
CA PRO A 229 -9.43 2.51 -14.37
C PRO A 229 -9.24 4.02 -14.55
N ALA A 230 -10.15 4.73 -15.24
CA ALA A 230 -10.05 6.17 -15.43
C ALA A 230 -10.27 6.95 -14.13
N THR A 231 -11.22 6.52 -13.30
CA THR A 231 -11.69 7.26 -12.13
C THR A 231 -11.16 6.74 -10.80
N LEU A 232 -10.65 5.51 -10.70
CA LEU A 232 -10.11 4.96 -9.46
C LEU A 232 -9.00 5.86 -8.90
N GLN A 233 -9.16 6.28 -7.66
CA GLN A 233 -8.22 7.16 -6.95
C GLN A 233 -7.69 6.48 -5.68
N PRO A 234 -6.46 6.83 -5.23
CA PRO A 234 -5.97 6.42 -3.92
C PRO A 234 -6.87 6.96 -2.81
N SER A 235 -7.12 6.15 -1.79
CA SER A 235 -7.81 6.59 -0.57
C SER A 235 -6.86 7.39 0.31
N TYR A 236 -6.82 8.71 0.10
CA TYR A 236 -6.05 9.62 0.94
C TYR A 236 -6.91 10.09 2.11
N LEU A 237 -6.58 9.66 3.32
CA LEU A 237 -7.23 10.14 4.54
C LEU A 237 -6.80 11.56 4.91
N ARG A 238 -5.70 12.05 4.32
CA ARG A 238 -5.23 13.43 4.44
C ARG A 238 -4.89 13.96 3.06
N ALA A 239 -5.29 15.20 2.78
CA ALA A 239 -4.83 15.88 1.58
C ALA A 239 -3.29 16.01 1.59
N PRO A 240 -2.62 15.84 0.46
CA PRO A 240 -1.17 15.98 0.39
C PRO A 240 -0.76 17.39 0.81
N HIS A 241 0.26 17.50 1.67
CA HIS A 241 0.88 18.79 1.98
C HIS A 241 1.60 19.31 0.73
N ILE A 242 0.95 20.21 0.02
CA ILE A 242 1.59 20.93 -1.09
C ILE A 242 2.59 21.90 -0.46
N THR A 243 3.86 21.55 -0.42
CA THR A 243 4.92 22.48 -0.08
C THR A 243 4.98 23.52 -1.20
N LYS A 244 4.60 24.78 -0.89
CA LYS A 244 4.76 25.87 -1.87
C LYS A 244 6.22 25.91 -2.30
N PRO A 245 6.54 26.03 -3.60
CA PRO A 245 7.90 26.14 -4.05
C PRO A 245 8.56 27.32 -3.31
N ARG A 246 9.71 27.07 -2.70
CA ARG A 246 10.51 28.14 -2.10
C ARG A 246 10.84 29.10 -3.24
N ALA A 247 10.42 30.37 -3.15
CA ALA A 247 10.75 31.39 -4.14
C ALA A 247 12.27 31.34 -4.38
N ARG A 248 12.68 31.13 -5.61
CA ARG A 248 14.10 31.20 -5.98
C ARG A 248 14.58 32.57 -5.58
N ARG A 249 15.55 32.64 -4.67
CA ARG A 249 16.28 33.88 -4.40
C ARG A 249 16.87 34.35 -5.74
N PRO A 250 16.65 35.60 -6.16
CA PRO A 250 17.31 36.10 -7.35
C PRO A 250 18.83 35.99 -7.16
N PRO A 251 19.59 35.68 -8.20
CA PRO A 251 21.04 35.67 -8.10
C PRO A 251 21.49 37.06 -7.65
N ASP A 252 22.35 37.11 -6.63
CA ASP A 252 22.93 38.32 -6.09
C ASP A 252 23.58 39.11 -7.23
N ALA A 253 22.99 40.26 -7.57
CA ALA A 253 23.60 41.25 -8.42
C ALA A 253 24.65 42.04 -7.59
N THR A 254 25.80 41.45 -7.42
CA THR A 254 26.97 42.14 -6.88
C THR A 254 28.19 41.57 -7.56
N LEU A 255 28.64 42.29 -8.57
CA LEU A 255 30.04 42.46 -8.94
C LEU A 255 30.13 43.25 -10.26
N SER A 256 29.87 44.55 -10.19
CA SER A 256 30.42 45.49 -11.12
C SER A 256 30.50 46.82 -10.39
N GLU A 257 31.72 47.14 -9.97
CA GLU A 257 32.23 48.51 -9.86
C GLU A 257 33.41 48.50 -8.93
N ALA A 258 34.58 48.56 -9.51
CA ALA A 258 35.71 49.34 -9.03
C ALA A 258 36.96 49.04 -9.87
N THR A 259 37.01 49.65 -11.03
CA THR A 259 38.27 49.93 -11.70
C THR A 259 38.30 51.43 -11.91
N GLU A 260 38.77 52.18 -10.91
CA GLU A 260 39.31 53.55 -11.13
C GLU A 260 40.79 53.45 -11.40
N PRO A 261 41.33 54.18 -12.42
CA PRO A 261 42.73 54.21 -12.72
C PRO A 261 43.46 55.22 -11.78
N ARG A 262 44.42 54.72 -11.03
CA ARG A 262 45.41 55.64 -10.36
C ARG A 262 46.30 56.28 -11.38
N ASN A 263 46.05 57.56 -11.61
CA ASN A 263 46.95 58.48 -12.26
C ASN A 263 48.20 58.69 -11.39
N GLY A 264 49.34 58.47 -12.04
CA GLY A 264 50.61 58.84 -11.47
C GLY A 264 50.81 60.34 -11.49
N ASN A 265 51.45 60.87 -10.46
CA ASN A 265 52.28 62.02 -10.65
C ASN A 265 53.49 61.95 -9.71
N SER A 266 54.63 62.05 -10.40
CA SER A 266 55.96 62.26 -9.89
C SER A 266 56.05 63.63 -9.20
N GLN A 267 56.87 63.76 -8.17
CA GLN A 267 57.92 64.73 -8.06
C GLN A 267 58.63 64.69 -6.71
N THR A 268 59.85 64.33 -6.74
CA THR A 268 61.06 65.07 -6.37
C THR A 268 61.11 65.67 -4.93
N GLY A 269 62.19 65.39 -4.25
CA GLY A 269 62.87 66.41 -3.52
C GLY A 269 63.42 66.06 -2.15
N ARG A 270 64.78 65.77 -2.17
CA ARG A 270 65.74 65.80 -1.09
C ARG A 270 65.81 64.67 -0.07
#